data_93aec4c528ddfa306847a615e56a667f
#
_entry.id   93aec4c528ddfa306847a615e56a667f
#
_cell.length_a   1.000
_cell.length_b   1.000
_cell.length_c   1.000
_cell.angle_alpha   90.00
_cell.angle_beta   90.00
_cell.angle_gamma   90.00
#
_symmetry.space_group_name_H-M   'P 1'
#
loop_
_entity.id
_entity.type
_entity.pdbx_description
1 polymer ?
#
loop_
_entity_poly.entity_id
_entity_poly.type
_entity_poly.pdbx_seq_one_letter_code
_entity_poly.pdbx_strand_id
1 'polypeptide(L)'
;LSEGAERETETGWLHTYETTRELRLLYIDGTSAGKSKIGTLDLQDRVLFNDTLDGGVSMEDERARKVCELARTEWNGRLNGAIRMAAGFEIILCSPDNTLGTVKIMPVRRQENSNSNGPEKSSELLRAITSRFNGIGGDRVRVYYDHFVSAYTFDLNLWPDNSSGPRLQHLSVNDLSPISDDLTRLIMDHEPDIAGSVNWQSVADLIVARYGRFLQGLVHRKPHAHRKEHGDEPRVKSPQAQISDLMAGFGDDPEESTALCSTQFLSVPTDSSPLAHQALYTISHQICSTLVSLRSQTDDETVRDTVRQLMGYLDWTVWKECRACRGDEFCAIPIWPRGSKKDFEKPKCRDLRRAGEG
;
A
#
# COMPACT_ATOMS: atom_id res chain seq x y z
N LEU A 1 -8.85 -2.79 20.40
CA LEU A 1 -9.50 -1.79 21.27
C LEU A 1 -10.91 -2.30 21.53
N SER A 2 -11.12 -2.96 22.68
CA SER A 2 -12.44 -3.37 23.14
C SER A 2 -13.30 -2.11 23.30
N GLU A 3 -14.47 -2.09 22.69
CA GLU A 3 -15.59 -1.25 23.11
C GLU A 3 -15.97 -1.67 24.54
N GLY A 4 -15.23 -1.18 25.51
CA GLY A 4 -15.57 -1.28 26.92
C GLY A 4 -16.50 -0.13 27.26
N ALA A 5 -17.73 -0.50 27.57
CA ALA A 5 -18.75 0.40 28.07
C ALA A 5 -18.26 1.29 29.22
N GLU A 6 -18.85 2.46 29.27
CA GLU A 6 -18.87 3.42 30.34
C GLU A 6 -18.83 2.81 31.75
N ARG A 7 -17.66 2.86 32.36
CA ARG A 7 -17.52 2.87 33.80
C ARG A 7 -16.39 3.81 34.21
N GLU A 8 -16.73 4.76 35.03
CA GLU A 8 -15.96 5.96 35.39
C GLU A 8 -14.70 5.73 36.23
N THR A 9 -14.15 4.55 36.37
CA THR A 9 -12.95 4.31 37.21
C THR A 9 -12.02 3.19 36.74
N GLU A 10 -12.15 2.68 35.51
CA GLU A 10 -11.26 1.58 35.11
C GLU A 10 -9.94 2.12 34.55
N THR A 11 -8.85 1.83 35.25
CA THR A 11 -7.49 2.04 34.75
C THR A 11 -7.25 1.11 33.58
N GLY A 12 -7.07 1.65 32.39
CA GLY A 12 -6.63 0.87 31.21
C GLY A 12 -5.18 0.39 31.41
N TRP A 13 -4.81 -0.69 30.75
CA TRP A 13 -3.46 -1.22 30.79
C TRP A 13 -2.90 -1.35 29.36
N LEU A 14 -1.68 -0.85 29.18
CA LEU A 14 -0.92 -1.08 27.95
C LEU A 14 0.03 -2.27 28.17
N HIS A 15 -0.17 -3.31 27.43
CA HIS A 15 0.69 -4.49 27.41
C HIS A 15 1.63 -4.39 26.21
N THR A 16 2.93 -4.58 26.45
CA THR A 16 3.95 -4.70 25.41
C THR A 16 4.45 -6.13 25.39
N TYR A 17 4.43 -6.72 24.21
CA TYR A 17 4.87 -8.09 23.99
C TYR A 17 6.02 -8.12 22.99
N GLU A 18 6.84 -9.16 23.08
CA GLU A 18 7.79 -9.55 22.05
C GLU A 18 7.53 -10.99 21.63
N THR A 19 7.87 -11.35 20.40
CA THR A 19 7.78 -12.74 19.96
C THR A 19 8.95 -13.54 20.54
N THR A 20 8.65 -14.73 21.06
CA THR A 20 9.68 -15.63 21.65
C THR A 20 10.48 -16.39 20.59
N ARG A 21 10.01 -16.33 19.34
CA ARG A 21 10.62 -16.94 18.16
C ARG A 21 10.13 -16.24 16.91
N GLU A 22 10.70 -16.54 15.78
CA GLU A 22 10.18 -16.12 14.48
C GLU A 22 8.81 -16.75 14.22
N LEU A 23 7.86 -15.95 13.72
CA LEU A 23 6.50 -16.35 13.43
C LEU A 23 6.22 -16.25 11.92
N ARG A 24 5.54 -17.24 11.38
CA ARG A 24 5.03 -17.25 10.02
C ARG A 24 3.59 -16.77 10.01
N LEU A 25 3.32 -15.67 9.31
CA LEU A 25 2.01 -15.03 9.29
C LEU A 25 1.54 -14.83 7.86
N LEU A 26 0.26 -15.06 7.59
CA LEU A 26 -0.36 -14.68 6.33
C LEU A 26 -0.60 -13.17 6.33
N TYR A 27 0.04 -12.44 5.43
CA TYR A 27 -0.25 -11.03 5.23
C TYR A 27 -1.42 -10.86 4.25
N ILE A 28 -2.50 -10.26 4.71
CA ILE A 28 -3.68 -9.94 3.91
C ILE A 28 -3.62 -8.46 3.58
N ASP A 29 -3.34 -8.14 2.32
CA ASP A 29 -3.12 -6.79 1.85
C ASP A 29 -4.39 -5.92 1.83
N GLY A 30 -4.21 -4.66 1.50
CA GLY A 30 -5.24 -3.64 1.56
C GLY A 30 -5.59 -3.25 2.99
N THR A 31 -6.71 -2.59 3.17
CA THR A 31 -7.22 -2.24 4.51
C THR A 31 -8.04 -3.39 5.11
N SER A 32 -7.48 -4.60 5.08
CA SER A 32 -8.15 -5.88 5.37
C SER A 32 -8.64 -6.03 6.81
N ALA A 33 -8.18 -5.18 7.74
CA ALA A 33 -8.77 -5.07 9.09
C ALA A 33 -9.77 -3.91 9.18
N GLY A 34 -10.01 -3.17 8.10
CA GLY A 34 -11.00 -2.10 8.05
C GLY A 34 -12.42 -2.65 8.07
N LYS A 35 -13.18 -2.32 9.10
CA LYS A 35 -14.56 -2.78 9.28
C LYS A 35 -15.52 -1.98 8.41
N SER A 36 -15.57 -2.26 7.11
CA SER A 36 -16.43 -1.53 6.18
C SER A 36 -17.16 -2.45 5.21
N LYS A 37 -18.35 -2.01 4.78
CA LYS A 37 -19.19 -2.74 3.82
C LYS A 37 -18.73 -2.58 2.36
N ILE A 38 -17.66 -1.82 2.10
CA ILE A 38 -17.23 -1.49 0.74
C ILE A 38 -16.07 -2.38 0.24
N GLY A 39 -15.86 -3.54 0.85
CA GLY A 39 -15.00 -4.60 0.32
C GLY A 39 -13.71 -4.88 1.07
N THR A 40 -13.42 -4.20 2.19
CA THR A 40 -12.20 -4.44 2.97
C THR A 40 -12.09 -5.86 3.52
N LEU A 41 -13.20 -6.52 3.69
CA LEU A 41 -13.28 -7.88 4.23
C LEU A 41 -13.48 -8.95 3.15
N ASP A 42 -13.67 -8.55 1.89
CA ASP A 42 -14.01 -9.46 0.80
C ASP A 42 -12.97 -10.60 0.64
N LEU A 43 -11.67 -10.32 0.76
CA LEU A 43 -10.63 -11.36 0.67
C LEU A 43 -10.78 -12.40 1.78
N GLN A 44 -10.98 -11.98 3.02
CA GLN A 44 -11.14 -12.91 4.14
C GLN A 44 -12.42 -13.72 4.01
N ASP A 45 -13.55 -13.03 3.85
CA ASP A 45 -14.85 -13.67 3.88
C ASP A 45 -15.06 -14.57 2.64
N ARG A 46 -14.64 -14.13 1.46
CA ARG A 46 -14.91 -14.82 0.21
C ARG A 46 -13.83 -15.79 -0.25
N VAL A 47 -12.56 -15.45 -0.04
CA VAL A 47 -11.45 -16.31 -0.48
C VAL A 47 -11.02 -17.28 0.61
N LEU A 48 -10.85 -16.79 1.85
CA LEU A 48 -10.39 -17.68 2.94
C LEU A 48 -11.52 -18.52 3.53
N PHE A 49 -12.73 -17.94 3.69
CA PHE A 49 -13.81 -18.63 4.39
C PHE A 49 -14.91 -19.12 3.47
N ASN A 50 -14.87 -18.70 2.21
CA ASN A 50 -15.89 -18.99 1.23
C ASN A 50 -17.32 -18.65 1.72
N ASP A 51 -17.45 -17.60 2.50
CA ASP A 51 -18.67 -17.23 3.20
C ASP A 51 -18.76 -15.72 3.38
N THR A 52 -19.96 -15.23 3.64
CA THR A 52 -20.23 -13.92 4.22
C THR A 52 -20.74 -14.14 5.63
N LEU A 53 -20.00 -13.71 6.62
CA LEU A 53 -20.42 -13.90 8.00
C LEU A 53 -21.70 -13.10 8.29
N ASP A 54 -22.72 -13.78 8.85
CA ASP A 54 -24.05 -13.21 9.08
C ASP A 54 -24.06 -11.94 9.95
N GLY A 55 -23.11 -11.77 10.84
CA GLY A 55 -22.92 -10.56 11.62
C GLY A 55 -22.22 -9.41 10.88
N GLY A 56 -21.84 -9.61 9.63
CA GLY A 56 -21.19 -8.59 8.79
C GLY A 56 -19.86 -8.10 9.36
N VAL A 57 -19.66 -6.78 9.36
CA VAL A 57 -18.38 -6.17 9.73
C VAL A 57 -17.98 -6.33 11.20
N SER A 58 -18.92 -6.68 12.08
CA SER A 58 -18.70 -6.80 13.53
C SER A 58 -18.17 -8.16 13.98
N MET A 59 -18.03 -9.15 13.08
CA MET A 59 -17.66 -10.53 13.41
C MET A 59 -16.14 -10.77 13.44
N GLU A 60 -15.40 -9.90 14.12
CA GLU A 60 -13.92 -10.00 14.15
C GLU A 60 -13.40 -11.22 14.90
N ASP A 61 -14.01 -11.56 16.04
CA ASP A 61 -13.64 -12.76 16.81
C ASP A 61 -13.88 -14.04 16.00
N GLU A 62 -14.95 -14.06 15.20
CA GLU A 62 -15.24 -15.18 14.32
C GLU A 62 -14.23 -15.31 13.18
N ARG A 63 -13.86 -14.17 12.57
CA ARG A 63 -12.80 -14.15 11.54
C ARG A 63 -11.47 -14.64 12.10
N ALA A 64 -11.11 -14.20 13.30
CA ALA A 64 -9.88 -14.64 13.96
C ALA A 64 -9.91 -16.15 14.23
N ARG A 65 -11.02 -16.68 14.73
CA ARG A 65 -11.18 -18.12 14.95
C ARG A 65 -11.10 -18.93 13.65
N LYS A 66 -11.77 -18.48 12.58
CA LYS A 66 -11.72 -19.15 11.28
C LYS A 66 -10.31 -19.17 10.68
N VAL A 67 -9.57 -18.06 10.75
CA VAL A 67 -8.15 -18.04 10.30
C VAL A 67 -7.32 -19.06 11.06
N CYS A 68 -7.50 -19.15 12.38
CA CYS A 68 -6.73 -20.08 13.20
C CYS A 68 -7.19 -21.55 13.00
N GLU A 69 -8.44 -21.76 12.67
CA GLU A 69 -8.93 -23.08 12.28
C GLU A 69 -8.29 -23.53 10.96
N LEU A 70 -8.31 -22.72 9.92
CA LEU A 70 -7.62 -23.00 8.66
C LEU A 70 -6.13 -23.26 8.87
N ALA A 71 -5.46 -22.43 9.67
CA ALA A 71 -4.04 -22.61 9.98
C ALA A 71 -3.76 -23.98 10.59
N ARG A 72 -4.65 -24.49 11.45
CA ARG A 72 -4.51 -25.78 12.14
C ARG A 72 -4.91 -26.96 11.26
N THR A 73 -6.01 -26.86 10.48
CA THR A 73 -6.59 -27.97 9.74
C THR A 73 -6.04 -28.07 8.33
N GLU A 74 -6.32 -27.09 7.49
CA GLU A 74 -5.98 -27.14 6.06
C GLU A 74 -4.51 -26.87 5.80
N TRP A 75 -3.89 -26.01 6.62
CA TRP A 75 -2.48 -25.62 6.45
C TRP A 75 -1.52 -26.29 7.43
N ASN A 76 -1.96 -27.38 8.08
CA ASN A 76 -1.12 -28.25 8.93
C ASN A 76 -0.23 -27.51 9.95
N GLY A 77 -0.71 -26.38 10.50
CA GLY A 77 0.05 -25.59 11.46
C GLY A 77 1.24 -24.81 10.84
N ARG A 78 1.33 -24.68 9.52
CA ARG A 78 2.41 -23.93 8.86
C ARG A 78 2.39 -22.45 9.17
N LEU A 79 1.22 -21.88 9.52
CA LEU A 79 1.04 -20.49 9.91
C LEU A 79 0.76 -20.35 11.41
N ASN A 80 1.33 -19.31 12.01
CA ASN A 80 1.09 -18.96 13.41
C ASN A 80 -0.07 -17.94 13.56
N GLY A 81 -0.58 -17.42 12.44
CA GLY A 81 -1.65 -16.44 12.41
C GLY A 81 -1.68 -15.63 11.13
N ALA A 82 -2.25 -14.43 11.19
CA ALA A 82 -2.33 -13.51 10.07
C ALA A 82 -2.02 -12.07 10.47
N ILE A 83 -1.57 -11.28 9.51
CA ILE A 83 -1.42 -9.83 9.61
C ILE A 83 -2.44 -9.16 8.71
N ARG A 84 -3.13 -8.15 9.23
CA ARG A 84 -4.08 -7.31 8.51
C ARG A 84 -3.75 -5.83 8.72
N MET A 85 -4.32 -4.97 7.89
CA MET A 85 -4.12 -3.51 7.98
C MET A 85 -5.43 -2.78 8.26
N ALA A 86 -5.44 -1.90 9.27
CA ALA A 86 -6.47 -0.87 9.48
C ALA A 86 -5.88 0.30 10.24
N ALA A 87 -5.38 1.29 9.55
CA ALA A 87 -4.59 2.36 10.15
C ALA A 87 -3.43 1.81 11.01
N GLY A 88 -2.89 0.67 10.62
CA GLY A 88 -1.82 -0.08 11.22
C GLY A 88 -1.93 -1.58 11.11
N PHE A 89 -0.87 -2.26 11.51
CA PHE A 89 -0.89 -3.71 11.54
C PHE A 89 -1.73 -4.22 12.72
N GLU A 90 -2.67 -5.07 12.40
CA GLU A 90 -3.38 -5.93 13.34
C GLU A 90 -2.86 -7.36 13.15
N ILE A 91 -2.39 -7.97 14.23
CA ILE A 91 -1.83 -9.32 14.19
C ILE A 91 -2.77 -10.26 14.93
N ILE A 92 -3.27 -11.27 14.23
CA ILE A 92 -4.02 -12.39 14.80
C ILE A 92 -3.02 -13.50 15.09
N LEU A 93 -2.88 -13.90 16.35
CA LEU A 93 -2.04 -15.02 16.76
C LEU A 93 -2.90 -16.18 17.22
N CYS A 94 -2.64 -17.36 16.66
CA CYS A 94 -3.43 -18.56 16.94
C CYS A 94 -3.02 -19.28 18.24
N SER A 95 -1.84 -18.99 18.78
CA SER A 95 -1.34 -19.56 20.03
C SER A 95 -0.46 -18.53 20.75
N PRO A 96 -1.04 -17.44 21.27
CA PRO A 96 -0.25 -16.34 21.85
C PRO A 96 0.58 -16.80 23.07
N ASP A 97 0.06 -17.68 23.88
CA ASP A 97 0.74 -18.17 25.10
C ASP A 97 2.08 -18.86 24.82
N ASN A 98 2.24 -19.42 23.62
CA ASN A 98 3.46 -20.12 23.22
C ASN A 98 4.38 -19.28 22.31
N THR A 99 3.97 -18.08 21.96
CA THR A 99 4.64 -17.26 20.95
C THR A 99 5.00 -15.86 21.41
N LEU A 100 4.44 -15.40 22.53
CA LEU A 100 4.64 -14.08 23.07
C LEU A 100 5.28 -14.12 24.47
N GLY A 101 6.28 -13.29 24.67
CA GLY A 101 6.81 -12.92 26.00
C GLY A 101 6.28 -11.54 26.38
N THR A 102 5.89 -11.37 27.64
CA THR A 102 5.48 -10.06 28.15
C THR A 102 6.71 -9.24 28.49
N VAL A 103 6.90 -8.12 27.79
CA VAL A 103 8.02 -7.19 28.05
C VAL A 103 7.64 -6.18 29.13
N LYS A 104 6.43 -5.61 29.05
CA LYS A 104 6.00 -4.55 29.96
C LYS A 104 4.48 -4.47 30.04
N ILE A 105 4.01 -4.15 31.24
CA ILE A 105 2.61 -3.80 31.51
C ILE A 105 2.61 -2.45 32.22
N MET A 106 1.87 -1.48 31.71
CA MET A 106 1.79 -0.14 32.25
C MET A 106 0.34 0.32 32.40
N PRO A 107 -0.01 0.98 33.52
CA PRO A 107 -1.32 1.63 33.60
C PRO A 107 -1.39 2.82 32.64
N VAL A 108 -2.50 2.93 31.91
CA VAL A 108 -2.80 4.08 31.07
C VAL A 108 -3.67 5.02 31.89
N ARG A 109 -3.11 6.15 32.30
CA ARG A 109 -3.86 7.18 33.01
C ARG A 109 -4.69 7.98 32.01
N ARG A 110 -5.98 8.03 32.21
CA ARG A 110 -6.86 8.94 31.50
C ARG A 110 -6.59 10.37 32.02
N GLN A 111 -6.29 11.30 31.16
CA GLN A 111 -6.21 12.71 31.53
C GLN A 111 -7.64 13.21 31.77
N GLU A 112 -7.99 13.55 33.02
CA GLU A 112 -9.35 13.93 33.43
C GLU A 112 -9.87 15.24 32.81
N ASN A 113 -9.02 16.02 32.17
CA ASN A 113 -9.35 17.35 31.64
C ASN A 113 -9.93 17.37 30.23
N SER A 114 -10.37 16.28 29.65
CA SER A 114 -10.96 16.29 28.33
C SER A 114 -12.46 15.98 28.37
N ASN A 115 -13.26 16.96 28.76
CA ASN A 115 -14.72 17.00 28.57
C ASN A 115 -15.15 17.06 27.09
N SER A 116 -14.29 16.71 26.17
CA SER A 116 -14.57 16.74 24.75
C SER A 116 -14.79 15.33 24.23
N ASN A 117 -16.05 14.91 24.15
CA ASN A 117 -16.51 13.83 23.27
C ASN A 117 -16.59 14.33 21.81
N GLY A 118 -15.74 15.30 21.44
CA GLY A 118 -15.77 15.97 20.16
C GLY A 118 -14.89 15.34 19.10
N PRO A 119 -15.04 15.75 17.83
CA PRO A 119 -14.26 15.29 16.68
C PRO A 119 -12.75 15.50 16.83
N GLU A 120 -12.30 16.37 17.74
CA GLU A 120 -10.89 16.64 18.03
C GLU A 120 -10.14 15.39 18.51
N LYS A 121 -10.75 14.55 19.37
CA LYS A 121 -10.11 13.31 19.84
C LYS A 121 -9.93 12.29 18.72
N SER A 122 -10.86 12.25 17.79
CA SER A 122 -10.79 11.32 16.66
C SER A 122 -9.63 11.67 15.73
N SER A 123 -9.37 12.95 15.48
CA SER A 123 -8.30 13.41 14.61
C SER A 123 -6.91 13.29 15.25
N GLU A 124 -6.79 13.58 16.55
CA GLU A 124 -5.56 13.35 17.30
C GLU A 124 -5.20 11.87 17.38
N LEU A 125 -6.21 11.02 17.63
CA LEU A 125 -6.04 9.57 17.62
C LEU A 125 -5.62 9.07 16.24
N LEU A 126 -6.28 9.53 15.17
CA LEU A 126 -5.93 9.15 13.80
C LEU A 126 -4.51 9.60 13.45
N ARG A 127 -4.12 10.82 13.84
CA ARG A 127 -2.76 11.33 13.64
C ARG A 127 -1.72 10.50 14.44
N ALA A 128 -2.03 10.19 15.69
CA ALA A 128 -1.16 9.37 16.54
C ALA A 128 -1.02 7.94 15.98
N ILE A 129 -2.10 7.38 15.47
CA ILE A 129 -2.13 6.07 14.83
C ILE A 129 -1.29 6.14 13.55
N THR A 130 -1.55 7.04 12.63
CA THR A 130 -0.83 7.14 11.36
C THR A 130 0.65 7.43 11.54
N SER A 131 1.03 8.26 12.52
CA SER A 131 2.45 8.55 12.80
C SER A 131 3.23 7.34 13.33
N ARG A 132 2.56 6.37 13.97
CA ARG A 132 3.20 5.14 14.47
C ARG A 132 3.59 4.15 13.37
N PHE A 133 3.02 4.29 12.19
CA PHE A 133 3.26 3.38 11.06
C PHE A 133 4.37 3.82 10.16
N ASN A 134 4.80 5.06 10.30
CA ASN A 134 5.96 5.55 9.60
C ASN A 134 7.19 4.77 10.12
N GLY A 135 7.67 3.78 9.36
CA GLY A 135 8.82 2.96 9.71
C GLY A 135 8.57 1.81 10.69
N ILE A 136 7.34 1.29 10.79
CA ILE A 136 7.06 0.08 11.60
C ILE A 136 7.86 -1.14 11.17
N GLY A 137 8.36 -1.18 9.95
CA GLY A 137 9.21 -2.26 9.52
C GLY A 137 10.33 -2.52 10.52
N GLY A 138 11.34 -1.73 10.55
CA GLY A 138 12.51 -1.88 11.45
C GLY A 138 12.98 -3.32 11.55
N ASP A 139 12.82 -4.10 10.47
CA ASP A 139 13.08 -5.55 10.37
C ASP A 139 12.27 -6.45 11.32
N ARG A 140 11.29 -5.90 12.04
CA ARG A 140 10.41 -6.70 12.93
C ARG A 140 9.34 -7.48 12.19
N VAL A 141 8.87 -6.95 11.04
CA VAL A 141 7.97 -7.63 10.12
C VAL A 141 8.62 -7.60 8.74
N ARG A 142 8.80 -8.77 8.14
CA ARG A 142 9.33 -8.91 6.79
C ARG A 142 8.25 -9.51 5.90
N VAL A 143 7.94 -8.85 4.79
CA VAL A 143 7.01 -9.35 3.78
C VAL A 143 7.81 -9.97 2.64
N TYR A 144 7.51 -11.21 2.31
CA TYR A 144 8.15 -11.95 1.22
C TYR A 144 7.31 -11.82 -0.05
N TYR A 145 7.69 -10.91 -0.93
CA TYR A 145 7.01 -10.69 -2.21
C TYR A 145 7.46 -11.64 -3.33
N ASP A 146 8.37 -12.56 -3.06
CA ASP A 146 8.67 -13.65 -3.99
C ASP A 146 7.46 -14.57 -4.18
N HIS A 147 6.58 -14.62 -3.17
CA HIS A 147 5.42 -15.47 -3.14
C HIS A 147 4.19 -14.71 -2.64
N PHE A 148 3.30 -14.39 -3.54
CA PHE A 148 1.98 -13.85 -3.18
C PHE A 148 0.95 -14.23 -4.24
N VAL A 149 -0.31 -14.23 -3.83
CA VAL A 149 -1.45 -14.47 -4.70
C VAL A 149 -2.22 -13.16 -4.85
N SER A 150 -2.61 -12.82 -6.06
CA SER A 150 -3.36 -11.61 -6.36
C SER A 150 -4.61 -11.93 -7.16
N ALA A 151 -5.77 -11.40 -6.75
CA ALA A 151 -7.00 -11.54 -7.51
C ALA A 151 -6.91 -10.88 -8.91
N TYR A 152 -5.98 -9.95 -9.10
CA TYR A 152 -5.77 -9.27 -10.39
C TYR A 152 -5.11 -10.15 -11.46
N THR A 153 -4.58 -11.32 -11.11
CA THR A 153 -3.98 -12.26 -12.08
C THR A 153 -4.98 -13.26 -12.65
N PHE A 154 -6.23 -13.21 -12.19
CA PHE A 154 -7.32 -14.05 -12.66
C PHE A 154 -8.29 -13.24 -13.54
N ASP A 155 -8.93 -13.89 -14.50
CA ASP A 155 -9.95 -13.26 -15.35
C ASP A 155 -11.27 -13.08 -14.59
N LEU A 156 -11.31 -12.08 -13.72
CA LEU A 156 -12.44 -11.80 -12.84
C LEU A 156 -12.97 -10.38 -13.05
N ASN A 157 -14.29 -10.22 -13.00
CA ASN A 157 -14.88 -8.89 -12.93
C ASN A 157 -14.74 -8.32 -11.50
N LEU A 158 -13.59 -7.73 -11.19
CA LEU A 158 -13.33 -7.11 -9.90
C LEU A 158 -14.04 -5.77 -9.70
N TRP A 159 -14.57 -5.18 -10.77
CA TRP A 159 -15.19 -3.84 -10.77
C TRP A 159 -16.63 -3.92 -11.20
N PRO A 160 -17.56 -4.45 -10.37
CA PRO A 160 -18.98 -4.45 -10.70
C PRO A 160 -19.52 -3.02 -10.80
N ASP A 161 -20.61 -2.84 -11.53
CA ASP A 161 -21.24 -1.55 -11.74
C ASP A 161 -21.48 -0.80 -10.44
N ASN A 162 -21.12 0.50 -10.43
CA ASN A 162 -21.23 1.40 -9.27
C ASN A 162 -20.35 1.06 -8.08
N SER A 163 -19.37 0.17 -8.18
CA SER A 163 -18.43 -0.06 -7.08
C SER A 163 -17.39 1.06 -7.01
N SER A 164 -17.07 1.49 -5.79
CA SER A 164 -16.02 2.48 -5.53
C SER A 164 -14.61 1.88 -5.48
N GLY A 165 -14.50 0.56 -5.52
CA GLY A 165 -13.27 -0.20 -5.45
C GLY A 165 -13.48 -1.65 -5.90
N PRO A 166 -12.42 -2.47 -5.95
CA PRO A 166 -12.53 -3.86 -6.34
C PRO A 166 -13.38 -4.65 -5.31
N ARG A 167 -14.20 -5.57 -5.81
CA ARG A 167 -15.15 -6.35 -5.00
C ARG A 167 -15.10 -7.83 -5.40
N LEU A 168 -15.18 -8.70 -4.40
CA LEU A 168 -15.28 -10.15 -4.59
C LEU A 168 -16.66 -10.71 -4.18
N GLN A 169 -17.47 -9.94 -3.48
CA GLN A 169 -18.72 -10.40 -2.89
C GLN A 169 -19.74 -10.92 -3.90
N HIS A 170 -19.72 -10.41 -5.14
CA HIS A 170 -20.64 -10.82 -6.22
C HIS A 170 -20.16 -12.03 -7.01
N LEU A 171 -18.90 -12.45 -6.83
CA LEU A 171 -18.31 -13.59 -7.52
C LEU A 171 -18.79 -14.92 -6.91
N SER A 172 -18.92 -15.95 -7.75
CA SER A 172 -19.30 -17.27 -7.28
C SER A 172 -18.11 -17.97 -6.58
N VAL A 173 -18.42 -19.02 -5.83
CA VAL A 173 -17.43 -19.91 -5.24
C VAL A 173 -16.48 -20.48 -6.29
N ASN A 174 -17.02 -20.88 -7.44
CA ASN A 174 -16.22 -21.46 -8.52
C ASN A 174 -15.24 -20.43 -9.13
N ASP A 175 -15.61 -19.16 -9.19
CA ASP A 175 -14.73 -18.09 -9.67
C ASP A 175 -13.58 -17.84 -8.70
N LEU A 176 -13.80 -18.03 -7.39
CA LEU A 176 -12.83 -17.74 -6.34
C LEU A 176 -11.97 -18.94 -5.94
N SER A 177 -12.43 -20.17 -6.23
CA SER A 177 -11.73 -21.42 -5.91
C SER A 177 -10.28 -21.42 -6.42
N PRO A 178 -9.95 -20.98 -7.68
CA PRO A 178 -8.56 -20.97 -8.12
C PRO A 178 -7.65 -20.08 -7.26
N ILE A 179 -8.17 -18.95 -6.74
CA ILE A 179 -7.40 -18.06 -5.86
C ILE A 179 -7.13 -18.76 -4.52
N SER A 180 -8.14 -19.42 -3.96
CA SER A 180 -8.03 -20.16 -2.70
C SER A 180 -7.05 -21.34 -2.83
N ASP A 181 -7.10 -22.06 -3.97
CA ASP A 181 -6.20 -23.16 -4.26
C ASP A 181 -4.75 -22.71 -4.41
N ASP A 182 -4.51 -21.58 -5.10
CA ASP A 182 -3.18 -21.00 -5.25
C ASP A 182 -2.64 -20.49 -3.89
N LEU A 183 -3.51 -19.92 -3.06
CA LEU A 183 -3.12 -19.49 -1.71
C LEU A 183 -2.76 -20.69 -0.83
N THR A 184 -3.55 -21.77 -0.89
CA THR A 184 -3.25 -22.99 -0.14
C THR A 184 -1.95 -23.61 -0.60
N ARG A 185 -1.72 -23.68 -1.92
CA ARG A 185 -0.44 -24.15 -2.49
C ARG A 185 0.72 -23.28 -2.03
N LEU A 186 0.56 -21.96 -2.11
CA LEU A 186 1.56 -21.02 -1.59
C LEU A 186 1.93 -21.32 -0.14
N ILE A 187 0.96 -21.49 0.74
CA ILE A 187 1.20 -21.73 2.17
C ILE A 187 1.85 -23.09 2.40
N MET A 188 1.41 -24.11 1.67
CA MET A 188 1.89 -25.47 1.86
C MET A 188 3.29 -25.70 1.28
N ASP A 189 3.62 -25.06 0.17
CA ASP A 189 4.88 -25.26 -0.54
C ASP A 189 5.96 -24.24 -0.16
N HIS A 190 5.55 -23.12 0.47
CA HIS A 190 6.50 -22.07 0.82
C HIS A 190 7.45 -22.51 1.94
N GLU A 191 8.72 -22.60 1.59
CA GLU A 191 9.81 -22.66 2.57
C GLU A 191 10.53 -21.32 2.56
N PRO A 192 10.64 -20.63 3.70
CA PRO A 192 11.29 -19.33 3.75
C PRO A 192 12.78 -19.49 3.50
N ASP A 193 13.21 -19.22 2.28
CA ASP A 193 14.62 -18.99 1.97
C ASP A 193 14.96 -17.52 2.27
N ILE A 194 15.34 -17.27 3.51
CA ILE A 194 15.70 -15.92 3.95
C ILE A 194 16.99 -15.43 3.27
N ALA A 195 17.87 -16.36 2.90
CA ALA A 195 19.19 -16.02 2.36
C ALA A 195 19.15 -15.66 0.87
N GLY A 196 18.19 -16.20 0.12
CA GLY A 196 18.06 -16.00 -1.32
C GLY A 196 16.95 -15.05 -1.76
N SER A 197 16.07 -14.61 -0.85
CA SER A 197 14.92 -13.76 -1.21
C SER A 197 15.34 -12.34 -1.58
N VAL A 198 14.84 -11.84 -2.69
CA VAL A 198 15.03 -10.44 -3.12
C VAL A 198 14.08 -9.54 -2.34
N ASN A 199 14.60 -8.42 -1.84
CA ASN A 199 13.76 -7.39 -1.24
C ASN A 199 13.06 -6.57 -2.34
N TRP A 200 11.96 -7.09 -2.88
CA TRP A 200 11.20 -6.43 -3.96
C TRP A 200 10.64 -5.07 -3.56
N GLN A 201 10.36 -4.84 -2.28
CA GLN A 201 9.98 -3.52 -1.79
C GLN A 201 11.10 -2.49 -2.04
N SER A 202 12.34 -2.85 -1.72
CA SER A 202 13.47 -1.95 -1.97
C SER A 202 13.69 -1.69 -3.47
N VAL A 203 13.45 -2.66 -4.33
CA VAL A 203 13.50 -2.45 -5.79
C VAL A 203 12.39 -1.49 -6.25
N ALA A 204 11.17 -1.67 -5.77
CA ALA A 204 10.07 -0.76 -6.05
C ALA A 204 10.39 0.67 -5.58
N ASP A 205 10.92 0.82 -4.37
CA ASP A 205 11.32 2.10 -3.79
C ASP A 205 12.39 2.79 -4.63
N LEU A 206 13.38 2.06 -5.16
CA LEU A 206 14.40 2.61 -6.07
C LEU A 206 13.78 3.12 -7.37
N ILE A 207 12.85 2.38 -7.98
CA ILE A 207 12.15 2.80 -9.20
C ILE A 207 11.35 4.08 -8.93
N VAL A 208 10.57 4.11 -7.85
CA VAL A 208 9.78 5.29 -7.47
C VAL A 208 10.69 6.48 -7.14
N ALA A 209 11.76 6.29 -6.39
CA ALA A 209 12.72 7.34 -6.06
C ALA A 209 13.38 7.92 -7.31
N ARG A 210 13.72 7.07 -8.28
CA ARG A 210 14.35 7.48 -9.54
C ARG A 210 13.43 8.32 -10.41
N TYR A 211 12.18 7.86 -10.59
CA TYR A 211 11.30 8.41 -11.61
C TYR A 211 10.16 9.30 -11.06
N GLY A 212 9.71 9.10 -9.82
CA GLY A 212 8.52 9.76 -9.31
C GLY A 212 8.59 11.29 -9.38
N ARG A 213 9.59 11.90 -8.77
CA ARG A 213 9.78 13.36 -8.80
C ARG A 213 10.20 13.88 -10.17
N PHE A 214 10.93 13.10 -10.93
CA PHE A 214 11.35 13.47 -12.27
C PHE A 214 10.14 13.64 -13.19
N LEU A 215 9.26 12.63 -13.30
CA LEU A 215 8.06 12.68 -14.13
C LEU A 215 7.12 13.82 -13.70
N GLN A 216 6.92 14.00 -12.40
CA GLN A 216 6.13 15.11 -11.86
C GLN A 216 6.72 16.48 -12.26
N GLY A 217 8.04 16.60 -12.21
CA GLY A 217 8.74 17.84 -12.61
C GLY A 217 8.58 18.19 -14.08
N LEU A 218 8.53 17.19 -14.97
CA LEU A 218 8.31 17.40 -16.40
C LEU A 218 6.92 18.01 -16.71
N VAL A 219 5.91 17.62 -15.94
CA VAL A 219 4.51 18.04 -16.14
C VAL A 219 4.22 19.41 -15.50
N HIS A 220 4.74 19.66 -14.29
CA HIS A 220 4.33 20.82 -13.49
C HIS A 220 5.16 22.08 -13.70
N ARG A 221 6.35 22.00 -14.28
CA ARG A 221 7.14 23.19 -14.58
C ARG A 221 6.57 23.94 -15.76
N LYS A 222 5.86 25.04 -15.49
CA LYS A 222 5.50 26.03 -16.51
C LYS A 222 6.77 26.64 -17.05
N PRO A 223 6.88 26.87 -18.40
CA PRO A 223 7.90 27.76 -18.93
C PRO A 223 7.72 29.09 -18.23
N HIS A 224 8.74 29.62 -17.58
CA HIS A 224 8.69 30.99 -17.07
C HIS A 224 8.43 31.92 -18.26
N ALA A 225 7.22 32.49 -18.30
CA ALA A 225 6.92 33.58 -19.20
C ALA A 225 8.01 34.67 -18.97
N HIS A 226 8.60 35.15 -20.06
CA HIS A 226 9.67 36.11 -20.11
C HIS A 226 9.51 37.23 -19.09
N ARG A 227 10.17 37.12 -17.95
CA ARG A 227 10.53 38.28 -17.14
C ARG A 227 11.90 38.71 -17.60
N LYS A 228 11.93 39.75 -18.41
CA LYS A 228 13.16 40.47 -18.76
C LYS A 228 13.64 41.23 -17.50
N GLU A 229 14.52 40.64 -16.75
CA GLU A 229 15.36 41.42 -15.80
C GLU A 229 16.75 40.77 -15.74
N HIS A 230 17.74 41.61 -15.68
CA HIS A 230 19.16 41.36 -15.78
C HIS A 230 19.66 40.36 -14.72
N GLY A 231 20.34 39.32 -15.18
CA GLY A 231 21.08 38.39 -14.34
C GLY A 231 21.12 36.98 -14.99
N ASP A 232 22.27 36.32 -14.96
CA ASP A 232 22.48 34.93 -15.41
C ASP A 232 21.64 33.93 -14.58
N GLU A 233 20.32 33.88 -14.77
CA GLU A 233 19.52 32.79 -14.25
C GLU A 233 19.73 31.55 -15.14
N PRO A 234 19.98 30.36 -14.55
CA PRO A 234 20.18 29.15 -15.32
C PRO A 234 18.93 28.86 -16.15
N ARG A 235 19.08 28.82 -17.46
CA ARG A 235 18.00 28.56 -18.44
C ARG A 235 17.39 27.20 -18.15
N VAL A 236 16.15 27.16 -17.74
CA VAL A 236 15.43 25.90 -17.50
C VAL A 236 15.38 25.08 -18.79
N LYS A 237 15.96 23.88 -18.78
CA LYS A 237 15.97 22.97 -19.93
C LYS A 237 14.54 22.57 -20.31
N SER A 238 14.29 22.38 -21.61
CA SER A 238 13.03 21.80 -22.09
C SER A 238 12.77 20.40 -21.50
N PRO A 239 11.53 19.93 -21.42
CA PRO A 239 11.24 18.57 -20.93
C PRO A 239 11.99 17.49 -21.73
N GLN A 240 12.06 17.62 -23.04
CA GLN A 240 12.81 16.72 -23.92
C GLN A 240 14.32 16.73 -23.58
N ALA A 241 14.92 17.90 -23.37
CA ALA A 241 16.33 17.99 -22.99
C ALA A 241 16.61 17.34 -21.62
N GLN A 242 15.70 17.48 -20.65
CA GLN A 242 15.79 16.81 -19.35
C GLN A 242 15.69 15.29 -19.48
N ILE A 243 14.81 14.79 -20.36
CA ILE A 243 14.71 13.36 -20.66
C ILE A 243 16.00 12.85 -21.31
N SER A 244 16.54 13.59 -22.28
CA SER A 244 17.81 13.24 -22.95
C SER A 244 18.96 13.16 -21.95
N ASP A 245 19.06 14.10 -21.03
CA ASP A 245 20.05 14.06 -19.95
C ASP A 245 19.89 12.81 -19.05
N LEU A 246 18.66 12.49 -18.66
CA LEU A 246 18.40 11.32 -17.81
C LEU A 246 18.77 10.02 -18.51
N MET A 247 18.50 9.96 -19.81
CA MET A 247 18.70 8.75 -20.64
C MET A 247 20.08 8.63 -21.26
N ALA A 248 20.93 9.65 -21.14
CA ALA A 248 22.24 9.70 -21.81
C ALA A 248 23.17 8.50 -21.48
N GLY A 249 23.04 7.95 -20.27
CA GLY A 249 23.85 6.79 -19.84
C GLY A 249 23.46 5.45 -20.46
N PHE A 250 22.35 5.38 -21.20
CA PHE A 250 21.84 4.12 -21.76
C PHE A 250 22.09 3.96 -23.28
N GLY A 251 22.89 4.84 -23.87
CA GLY A 251 23.21 4.80 -25.30
C GLY A 251 22.17 5.49 -26.20
N ASP A 252 22.43 5.46 -27.49
CA ASP A 252 21.60 6.18 -28.50
C ASP A 252 20.64 5.27 -29.24
N ASP A 253 20.93 3.99 -29.36
CA ASP A 253 20.03 3.00 -29.96
C ASP A 253 18.78 2.83 -29.09
N PRO A 254 17.56 2.99 -29.66
CA PRO A 254 16.33 2.94 -28.88
C PRO A 254 16.05 1.59 -28.20
N GLU A 255 16.34 0.47 -28.85
CA GLU A 255 16.10 -0.86 -28.28
C GLU A 255 17.10 -1.15 -27.17
N GLU A 256 18.38 -0.92 -27.41
CA GLU A 256 19.43 -1.09 -26.41
C GLU A 256 19.21 -0.17 -25.21
N SER A 257 18.90 1.10 -25.45
CA SER A 257 18.61 2.10 -24.41
C SER A 257 17.41 1.68 -23.54
N THR A 258 16.34 1.16 -24.17
CA THR A 258 15.17 0.65 -23.43
C THR A 258 15.54 -0.57 -22.59
N ALA A 259 16.30 -1.51 -23.15
CA ALA A 259 16.72 -2.72 -22.44
C ALA A 259 17.61 -2.40 -21.23
N LEU A 260 18.63 -1.57 -21.42
CA LEU A 260 19.56 -1.17 -20.35
C LEU A 260 18.82 -0.37 -19.25
N CYS A 261 17.97 0.55 -19.62
CA CYS A 261 17.17 1.32 -18.67
C CYS A 261 16.24 0.42 -17.87
N SER A 262 15.54 -0.50 -18.53
CA SER A 262 14.55 -1.39 -17.88
C SER A 262 15.18 -2.35 -16.88
N THR A 263 16.45 -2.70 -17.11
CA THR A 263 17.18 -3.69 -16.30
C THR A 263 18.15 -3.09 -15.31
N GLN A 264 18.17 -1.76 -15.13
CA GLN A 264 19.13 -1.12 -14.23
C GLN A 264 18.99 -1.53 -12.75
N PHE A 265 17.81 -1.97 -12.31
CA PHE A 265 17.54 -2.39 -10.94
C PHE A 265 17.16 -3.87 -10.81
N LEU A 266 16.88 -4.54 -11.91
CA LEU A 266 16.42 -5.93 -11.95
C LEU A 266 16.73 -6.57 -13.31
N SER A 267 16.88 -7.88 -13.34
CA SER A 267 17.08 -8.61 -14.59
C SER A 267 15.80 -8.74 -15.41
N VAL A 268 15.93 -9.20 -16.65
CA VAL A 268 14.77 -9.62 -17.45
C VAL A 268 14.13 -10.84 -16.77
N PRO A 269 12.81 -10.83 -16.52
CA PRO A 269 12.14 -11.98 -15.93
C PRO A 269 12.04 -13.15 -16.92
N THR A 270 11.96 -14.35 -16.36
CA THR A 270 11.61 -15.58 -17.08
C THR A 270 10.18 -15.99 -16.69
N ASP A 271 9.64 -17.01 -17.36
CA ASP A 271 8.29 -17.53 -17.05
C ASP A 271 8.18 -18.06 -15.61
N SER A 272 9.30 -18.45 -15.01
CA SER A 272 9.36 -18.90 -13.61
C SER A 272 9.66 -17.79 -12.60
N SER A 273 9.83 -16.56 -13.07
CA SER A 273 10.11 -15.43 -12.16
C SER A 273 8.93 -15.10 -11.28
N PRO A 274 9.17 -14.68 -10.00
CA PRO A 274 8.12 -14.21 -9.11
C PRO A 274 7.25 -13.13 -9.74
N LEU A 275 5.97 -13.08 -9.40
CA LEU A 275 5.03 -12.08 -9.90
C LEU A 275 5.51 -10.64 -9.62
N ALA A 276 6.12 -10.40 -8.45
CA ALA A 276 6.73 -9.10 -8.13
C ALA A 276 7.81 -8.71 -9.14
N HIS A 277 8.69 -9.63 -9.51
CA HIS A 277 9.73 -9.40 -10.52
C HIS A 277 9.11 -9.01 -11.87
N GLN A 278 8.14 -9.81 -12.34
CA GLN A 278 7.46 -9.56 -13.62
C GLN A 278 6.76 -8.20 -13.63
N ALA A 279 6.05 -7.86 -12.54
CA ALA A 279 5.35 -6.58 -12.42
C ALA A 279 6.32 -5.38 -12.42
N LEU A 280 7.38 -5.44 -11.61
CA LEU A 280 8.37 -4.37 -11.55
C LEU A 280 9.14 -4.20 -12.86
N TYR A 281 9.46 -5.30 -13.55
CA TYR A 281 10.04 -5.22 -14.87
C TYR A 281 9.10 -4.58 -15.89
N THR A 282 7.84 -4.97 -15.91
CA THR A 282 6.83 -4.39 -16.81
C THR A 282 6.71 -2.89 -16.60
N ILE A 283 6.66 -2.43 -15.34
CA ILE A 283 6.63 -1.01 -15.00
C ILE A 283 7.91 -0.30 -15.44
N SER A 284 9.08 -0.86 -15.17
CA SER A 284 10.36 -0.29 -15.60
C SER A 284 10.45 -0.18 -17.11
N HIS A 285 10.05 -1.22 -17.83
CA HIS A 285 10.02 -1.24 -19.29
C HIS A 285 9.05 -0.17 -19.84
N GLN A 286 7.87 -0.04 -19.27
CA GLN A 286 6.89 0.99 -19.70
C GLN A 286 7.43 2.41 -19.49
N ILE A 287 8.09 2.67 -18.36
CA ILE A 287 8.74 3.96 -18.11
C ILE A 287 9.85 4.20 -19.12
N CYS A 288 10.77 3.24 -19.27
CA CYS A 288 11.94 3.38 -20.11
C CYS A 288 11.59 3.54 -21.60
N SER A 289 10.69 2.70 -22.13
CA SER A 289 10.24 2.80 -23.53
C SER A 289 9.55 4.13 -23.82
N THR A 290 8.74 4.62 -22.88
CA THR A 290 8.13 5.96 -23.03
C THR A 290 9.18 7.05 -23.02
N LEU A 291 10.14 7.06 -22.09
CA LEU A 291 11.18 8.09 -22.04
C LEU A 291 12.11 8.03 -23.27
N VAL A 292 12.47 6.85 -23.74
CA VAL A 292 13.26 6.70 -24.98
C VAL A 292 12.53 7.27 -26.18
N SER A 293 11.23 6.98 -26.34
CA SER A 293 10.44 7.52 -27.47
C SER A 293 10.34 9.05 -27.46
N LEU A 294 10.39 9.67 -26.28
CA LEU A 294 10.32 11.12 -26.12
C LEU A 294 11.65 11.85 -26.36
N ARG A 295 12.79 11.14 -26.49
CA ARG A 295 14.10 11.78 -26.78
C ARG A 295 14.13 12.53 -28.09
N SER A 296 13.40 12.07 -29.10
CA SER A 296 13.31 12.71 -30.43
C SER A 296 12.16 13.69 -30.57
N GLN A 297 11.28 13.80 -29.55
CA GLN A 297 10.11 14.68 -29.62
C GLN A 297 10.49 16.12 -29.35
N THR A 298 10.17 17.02 -30.29
CA THR A 298 10.52 18.45 -30.19
C THR A 298 9.41 19.33 -29.65
N ASP A 299 8.17 18.84 -29.66
CA ASP A 299 7.01 19.56 -29.14
C ASP A 299 6.84 19.30 -27.63
N ASP A 300 7.11 20.33 -26.85
CA ASP A 300 7.05 20.28 -25.38
C ASP A 300 5.66 19.87 -24.83
N GLU A 301 4.57 20.24 -25.52
CA GLU A 301 3.21 19.88 -25.04
C GLU A 301 2.94 18.39 -25.26
N THR A 302 3.31 17.88 -26.43
CA THR A 302 3.25 16.42 -26.70
C THR A 302 4.06 15.62 -25.69
N VAL A 303 5.27 16.10 -25.32
CA VAL A 303 6.09 15.46 -24.27
C VAL A 303 5.33 15.45 -22.94
N ARG A 304 4.76 16.57 -22.52
CA ARG A 304 4.01 16.64 -21.27
C ARG A 304 2.76 15.79 -21.25
N ASP A 305 2.03 15.72 -22.36
CA ASP A 305 0.82 14.91 -22.48
C ASP A 305 1.15 13.42 -22.39
N THR A 306 2.20 12.98 -23.08
CA THR A 306 2.67 11.59 -23.00
C THR A 306 3.12 11.23 -21.59
N VAL A 307 3.83 12.13 -20.92
CA VAL A 307 4.22 11.93 -19.50
C VAL A 307 3.00 11.90 -18.58
N ARG A 308 1.97 12.75 -18.81
CA ARG A 308 0.71 12.69 -18.04
C ARG A 308 -0.01 11.36 -18.23
N GLN A 309 -0.03 10.81 -19.47
CA GLN A 309 -0.60 9.49 -19.73
C GLN A 309 0.16 8.38 -18.99
N LEU A 310 1.51 8.43 -19.02
CA LEU A 310 2.34 7.49 -18.26
C LEU A 310 2.07 7.61 -16.75
N MET A 311 2.02 8.82 -16.20
CA MET A 311 1.69 9.04 -14.79
C MET A 311 0.28 8.54 -14.44
N GLY A 312 -0.69 8.71 -15.34
CA GLY A 312 -2.05 8.17 -15.19
C GLY A 312 -2.09 6.64 -15.18
N TYR A 313 -1.27 5.99 -15.99
CA TYR A 313 -1.09 4.54 -15.99
C TYR A 313 -0.45 4.04 -14.68
N LEU A 314 0.61 4.70 -14.23
CA LEU A 314 1.32 4.33 -13.02
C LEU A 314 0.50 4.60 -11.75
N ASP A 315 -0.30 5.64 -11.74
CA ASP A 315 -1.15 6.15 -10.63
C ASP A 315 -0.49 6.07 -9.23
N TRP A 316 0.78 6.45 -9.13
CA TRP A 316 1.55 6.33 -7.91
C TRP A 316 1.06 7.29 -6.82
N THR A 317 0.89 6.79 -5.62
CA THR A 317 0.44 7.57 -4.46
C THR A 317 1.42 8.70 -4.09
N VAL A 318 2.70 8.59 -4.44
CA VAL A 318 3.72 9.63 -4.22
C VAL A 318 3.36 10.98 -4.89
N TRP A 319 2.48 10.96 -5.90
CA TRP A 319 1.98 12.17 -6.57
C TRP A 319 0.71 12.75 -5.96
N LYS A 320 0.14 12.07 -4.97
CA LYS A 320 -1.06 12.54 -4.25
C LYS A 320 -0.62 13.47 -3.13
N GLU A 321 -0.45 14.73 -3.45
CA GLU A 321 0.06 15.75 -2.52
C GLU A 321 -0.99 16.85 -2.28
N CYS A 322 -1.04 17.34 -1.06
CA CYS A 322 -1.72 18.60 -0.77
C CYS A 322 -0.80 19.79 -1.04
N ARG A 323 -1.38 20.99 -1.19
CA ARG A 323 -0.63 22.21 -0.93
C ARG A 323 0.04 22.12 0.45
N ALA A 324 1.04 22.96 0.71
CA ALA A 324 1.60 23.07 2.05
C ALA A 324 0.48 23.35 3.08
N CYS A 325 0.18 22.37 3.93
CA CYS A 325 -0.83 22.51 4.97
C CYS A 325 -0.28 23.35 6.13
N ARG A 326 -1.16 24.10 6.80
CA ARG A 326 -0.80 24.89 7.98
C ARG A 326 -0.50 23.97 9.16
N GLY A 327 0.06 24.48 10.24
CA GLY A 327 0.40 23.70 11.43
C GLY A 327 -0.82 23.08 12.15
N ASP A 328 -2.01 23.66 11.95
CA ASP A 328 -3.30 23.18 12.45
C ASP A 328 -4.08 22.32 11.45
N GLU A 329 -3.47 22.01 10.30
CA GLU A 329 -4.04 21.18 9.23
C GLU A 329 -3.19 19.93 8.99
N PHE A 330 -3.80 18.90 8.41
CA PHE A 330 -3.08 17.75 7.86
C PHE A 330 -3.53 17.48 6.41
N CYS A 331 -2.65 16.89 5.62
CA CYS A 331 -3.01 16.44 4.28
C CYS A 331 -3.85 15.17 4.38
N ALA A 332 -5.14 15.29 4.10
CA ALA A 332 -6.03 14.15 4.05
C ALA A 332 -5.91 13.49 2.68
N ILE A 333 -5.11 12.44 2.60
CA ILE A 333 -5.08 11.51 1.47
C ILE A 333 -5.94 10.32 1.88
N PRO A 334 -7.16 10.19 1.34
CA PRO A 334 -8.01 9.08 1.72
C PRO A 334 -7.34 7.76 1.30
N ILE A 335 -7.21 6.88 2.27
CA ILE A 335 -6.81 5.50 2.04
C ILE A 335 -8.10 4.70 1.90
N TRP A 336 -8.27 4.01 0.76
CA TRP A 336 -9.42 3.12 0.60
C TRP A 336 -9.52 2.19 1.83
N PRO A 337 -10.69 2.02 2.42
CA PRO A 337 -12.03 2.38 1.97
C PRO A 337 -12.55 3.73 2.50
N ARG A 338 -11.73 4.59 3.02
CA ARG A 338 -12.14 5.90 3.55
C ARG A 338 -11.97 7.00 2.52
N GLY A 339 -12.95 7.89 2.47
CA GLY A 339 -12.99 8.99 1.50
C GLY A 339 -13.60 8.57 0.15
N SER A 340 -13.79 9.56 -0.71
CA SER A 340 -14.31 9.36 -2.06
C SER A 340 -13.15 9.28 -3.08
N LYS A 341 -13.44 8.74 -4.26
CA LYS A 341 -12.51 8.77 -5.41
C LYS A 341 -12.02 10.21 -5.69
N LYS A 342 -12.92 11.19 -5.60
CA LYS A 342 -12.59 12.60 -5.79
C LYS A 342 -11.60 13.13 -4.75
N ASP A 343 -11.69 12.70 -3.49
CA ASP A 343 -10.73 13.08 -2.45
C ASP A 343 -9.36 12.44 -2.71
N PHE A 344 -9.33 11.19 -3.19
CA PHE A 344 -8.09 10.51 -3.57
C PHE A 344 -7.42 11.17 -4.79
N GLU A 345 -8.20 11.57 -5.80
CA GLU A 345 -7.68 12.28 -6.98
C GLU A 345 -7.15 13.68 -6.64
N LYS A 346 -7.78 14.36 -5.69
CA LYS A 346 -7.45 15.74 -5.29
C LYS A 346 -7.40 15.87 -3.77
N PRO A 347 -6.34 15.39 -3.11
CA PRO A 347 -6.20 15.49 -1.67
C PRO A 347 -6.22 16.95 -1.19
N LYS A 348 -6.79 17.17 -0.01
CA LYS A 348 -6.98 18.49 0.58
C LYS A 348 -6.42 18.56 2.00
N CYS A 349 -5.91 19.73 2.35
CA CYS A 349 -5.66 20.04 3.74
C CYS A 349 -6.97 20.09 4.52
N ARG A 350 -7.06 19.38 5.63
CA ARG A 350 -8.19 19.39 6.55
C ARG A 350 -7.75 19.89 7.92
N ASP A 351 -8.59 20.68 8.56
CA ASP A 351 -8.40 21.14 9.93
C ASP A 351 -8.45 19.94 10.89
N LEU A 352 -7.48 19.84 11.78
CA LEU A 352 -7.44 18.82 12.82
C LEU A 352 -8.70 18.78 13.70
N ARG A 353 -9.36 19.93 13.85
CA ARG A 353 -10.59 20.08 14.66
C ARG A 353 -11.87 19.61 13.97
N ARG A 354 -11.86 19.50 12.63
CA ARG A 354 -13.05 19.17 11.82
C ARG A 354 -12.99 17.80 11.15
N ALA A 355 -12.00 16.98 11.46
CA ALA A 355 -11.76 15.69 10.78
C ALA A 355 -12.80 14.59 11.09
N GLY A 356 -13.78 14.86 11.94
CA GLY A 356 -14.85 13.93 12.32
C GLY A 356 -16.18 14.12 11.60
N GLU A 357 -16.30 15.11 10.71
CA GLU A 357 -17.52 15.41 9.95
C GLU A 357 -17.36 14.99 8.48
N GLY A 358 -17.48 13.67 8.19
CA GLY A 358 -17.47 13.18 6.81
C GLY A 358 -17.73 11.69 6.72
#